data_b8a25eba8fa412f9d2b7a95c77dcb027
#
_entry.id   b8a25eba8fa412f9d2b7a95c77dcb027
#
_cell.length_a   1.000
_cell.length_b   1.000
_cell.length_c   1.000
_cell.angle_alpha   90.00
_cell.angle_beta   90.00
_cell.angle_gamma   90.00
#
_symmetry.space_group_name_H-M   'P 1'
#
loop_
_entity.id
_entity.type
_entity.pdbx_description
1 polymer ?
#
loop_
_entity_poly.entity_id
_entity_poly.type
_entity_poly.pdbx_seq_one_letter_code
_entity_poly.pdbx_strand_id
1 'polypeptide(L)' 'MALMRGFSRVDEDGRIAIPKNIRREAGLDEGQLVEIKLQGPDLAQYITVKRRKAAR' A
#
# COMPACT_ATOMS: atom_id res chain seq x y z
N MET A 1 6.23 -14.84 -11.50
CA MET A 1 6.20 -13.47 -10.92
C MET A 1 6.93 -13.47 -9.58
N ALA A 2 7.81 -12.51 -9.39
CA ALA A 2 8.57 -12.42 -8.15
C ALA A 2 7.75 -11.71 -7.07
N LEU A 3 7.87 -12.23 -5.85
CA LEU A 3 7.28 -11.59 -4.69
C LEU A 3 8.24 -10.52 -4.20
N MET A 4 7.73 -9.32 -4.04
CA MET A 4 8.50 -8.24 -3.43
C MET A 4 7.98 -8.01 -2.04
N ARG A 5 8.89 -7.87 -1.10
CA ARG A 5 8.53 -7.75 0.30
C ARG A 5 9.42 -6.74 1.00
N GLY A 6 8.84 -6.01 1.92
CA GLY A 6 9.59 -5.09 2.74
C GLY A 6 8.89 -4.93 4.08
N PHE A 7 9.54 -4.20 4.96
CA PHE A 7 9.03 -3.97 6.30
C PHE A 7 9.01 -2.48 6.59
N SER A 8 8.04 -2.06 7.37
CA SER A 8 7.89 -0.67 7.73
C SER A 8 7.23 -0.63 9.11
N ARG A 9 7.34 0.52 9.77
CA ARG A 9 6.70 0.70 11.08
C ARG A 9 5.64 1.77 10.96
N VAL A 10 4.54 1.56 11.65
CA VAL A 10 3.48 2.56 11.73
C VAL A 10 3.98 3.65 12.67
N ASP A 11 3.93 4.90 12.22
CA ASP A 11 4.37 6.01 13.05
C ASP A 11 3.21 6.53 13.91
N GLU A 12 3.46 7.60 14.65
CA GLU A 12 2.47 8.11 15.60
C GLU A 12 1.25 8.70 14.90
N ASP A 13 1.36 9.04 13.63
CA ASP A 13 0.25 9.57 12.84
C ASP A 13 -0.50 8.48 12.07
N GLY A 14 -0.13 7.22 12.27
CA GLY A 14 -0.77 6.13 11.57
C GLY A 14 -0.26 5.92 10.15
N ARG A 15 0.89 6.47 9.82
CA ARG A 15 1.46 6.35 8.48
C ARG A 15 2.55 5.31 8.45
N ILE A 16 2.73 4.73 7.27
CA ILE A 16 3.85 3.81 7.03
C ILE A 16 4.55 4.25 5.77
N ALA A 17 5.85 3.97 5.70
CA ALA A 17 6.63 4.23 4.50
C ALA A 17 6.60 2.96 3.66
N ILE A 18 6.24 3.11 2.40
CA ILE A 18 6.27 1.99 1.47
C ILE A 18 7.68 1.89 0.91
N PRO A 19 8.32 0.71 0.98
CA PRO A 19 9.68 0.56 0.46
C PRO A 19 9.77 1.05 -0.99
N LYS A 20 10.87 1.71 -1.30
CA LYS A 20 11.03 2.39 -2.58
C LYS A 20 10.88 1.44 -3.77
N ASN A 21 11.43 0.25 -3.68
CA ASN A 21 11.35 -0.70 -4.79
C ASN A 21 9.91 -1.16 -5.02
N ILE A 22 9.15 -1.37 -3.95
CA ILE A 22 7.74 -1.76 -4.06
C ILE A 22 6.92 -0.60 -4.60
N ARG A 23 7.18 0.60 -4.09
CA ARG A 23 6.45 1.78 -4.55
C ARG A 23 6.66 2.01 -6.03
N ARG A 24 7.90 1.85 -6.49
CA ARG A 24 8.24 2.06 -7.89
C ARG A 24 7.58 1.01 -8.78
N GLU A 25 7.66 -0.24 -8.35
CA GLU A 25 7.10 -1.33 -9.14
C GLU A 25 5.58 -1.25 -9.21
N ALA A 26 4.94 -0.79 -8.14
CA ALA A 26 3.49 -0.65 -8.09
C ALA A 26 3.00 0.65 -8.74
N GLY A 27 3.92 1.55 -9.09
CA GLY A 27 3.54 2.81 -9.71
C GLY A 27 2.88 3.78 -8.76
N LEU A 28 3.29 3.76 -7.50
CA LEU A 28 2.70 4.64 -6.49
C LEU A 28 3.52 5.92 -6.40
N ASP A 29 3.24 6.82 -7.30
CA ASP A 29 3.97 8.09 -7.39
C ASP A 29 3.26 9.17 -6.60
N GLU A 30 3.95 10.27 -6.41
CA GLU A 30 3.40 11.41 -5.70
C GLU A 30 2.09 11.85 -6.36
N GLY A 31 1.06 12.03 -5.54
CA GLY A 31 -0.24 12.48 -6.03
C GLY A 31 -1.12 11.37 -6.55
N GLN A 32 -0.61 10.16 -6.62
CA GLN A 32 -1.39 9.02 -7.12
C GLN A 32 -2.50 8.67 -6.12
N LEU A 33 -3.73 8.65 -6.60
CA LEU A 33 -4.86 8.23 -5.77
C LEU A 33 -4.82 6.72 -5.61
N VAL A 34 -4.99 6.27 -4.38
CA VAL A 34 -5.01 4.84 -4.09
C VAL A 34 -6.25 4.49 -3.29
N GLU A 35 -6.69 3.27 -3.44
CA GLU A 35 -7.78 2.73 -2.64
C GLU A 35 -7.17 1.78 -1.61
N ILE A 36 -7.57 1.92 -0.37
CA ILE A 36 -7.04 1.11 0.72
C ILE A 36 -8.18 0.30 1.30
N LYS A 37 -8.02 -1.01 1.36
CA LYS A 37 -9.05 -1.91 1.87
C LYS A 37 -8.50 -2.81 2.95
N LEU A 38 -9.33 -3.08 3.94
CA LEU A 38 -9.04 -4.10 4.94
C LEU A 38 -9.80 -5.35 4.54
N GLN A 39 -9.10 -6.46 4.43
CA GLN A 39 -9.70 -7.71 3.97
C GLN A 39 -9.26 -8.86 4.84
N GLY A 40 -9.98 -9.99 4.70
CA GLY A 40 -9.64 -11.21 5.39
C GLY A 40 -10.41 -11.40 6.69
N PRO A 41 -10.37 -12.62 7.24
CA PRO A 41 -11.05 -12.91 8.51
C PRO A 41 -10.29 -12.29 9.68
N ASP A 42 -10.96 -12.20 10.82
CA ASP A 42 -10.43 -11.50 12.00
C ASP A 42 -8.99 -11.88 12.37
N LEU A 43 -8.62 -13.13 12.21
CA LEU A 43 -7.31 -13.59 12.63
C LEU A 43 -6.27 -13.55 11.51
N ALA A 44 -6.66 -13.12 10.33
CA ALA A 44 -5.76 -13.10 9.18
C ALA A 44 -6.08 -11.91 8.28
N GLN A 45 -6.25 -10.76 8.89
CA GLN A 45 -6.55 -9.55 8.14
C GLN A 45 -5.31 -9.01 7.43
N TYR A 46 -5.55 -8.38 6.31
CA TYR A 46 -4.47 -7.71 5.59
C TYR A 46 -5.04 -6.50 4.88
N ILE A 47 -4.16 -5.58 4.55
CA ILE A 47 -4.54 -4.34 3.88
C ILE A 47 -4.04 -4.39 2.45
N THR A 48 -4.92 -4.07 1.50
CA THR A 48 -4.53 -3.96 0.11
C THR A 48 -4.54 -2.50 -0.31
N VAL A 49 -3.60 -2.14 -1.15
CA VAL A 49 -3.49 -0.79 -1.69
C VAL A 49 -3.47 -0.93 -3.20
N LYS A 50 -4.42 -0.27 -3.87
CA LYS A 50 -4.53 -0.33 -5.32
C LYS A 50 -4.53 1.07 -5.89
N ARG A 51 -3.87 1.25 -7.03
CA ARG A 51 -3.96 2.52 -7.73
C ARG A 51 -5.36 2.70 -8.31
N ARG A 52 -5.83 3.92 -8.30
CA ARG A 52 -7.12 4.27 -8.89
C ARG A 52 -6.94 5.47 -9.78
N LYS A 53 -7.73 5.53 -10.85
CA LYS A 53 -7.78 6.74 -11.64
C LYS A 53 -8.47 7.82 -10.83
N ALA A 54 -7.91 9.02 -10.89
CA ALA A 54 -8.54 10.13 -10.19
C ALA A 54 -9.89 10.42 -10.82
N ALA A 55 -10.89 10.66 -9.97
CA ALA A 55 -12.21 11.05 -10.46
C ALA A 55 -12.13 12.46 -11.03
N ARG A 56 -13.01 12.75 -11.97
CA ARG A 56 -13.01 14.05 -12.63
C ARG A 56 -14.15 14.89 -12.16
#